data_fe5a3655f0857d2906d469b9ad334fdd
#
_entry.id   fe5a3655f0857d2906d469b9ad334fdd
#
_cell.length_a   1.000
_cell.length_b   1.000
_cell.length_c   1.000
_cell.angle_alpha   90.00
_cell.angle_beta   90.00
_cell.angle_gamma   90.00
#
_symmetry.space_group_name_H-M   'P 1'
#
loop_
_entity.id
_entity.type
_entity.pdbx_description
1 polymer ?
#
loop_
_entity_poly.entity_id
_entity_poly.type
_entity_poly.pdbx_seq_one_letter_code
_entity_poly.pdbx_strand_id
1 'polypeptide(L)'
;MNTSSVRPPTRDPAWLGRVFWSLAALVLLWPLLVATEFKPWVLLAPESLQVSGHFIGSFWPLAHGGEFLAMVARETWRTVAMATAGMTLALIVALPLTLMSTRVLSISALAGPMARGPFWLRQSVRWLLVVLRSIPELVWALVFVRVVGLGPTAGVLAIALTYGGMLGKVYGEILESGETDATQNLLRNGAGRLQAFFYGLLPASAAELTSYTVYRWECAIRSSVVLGFVGAGGLGQQMDNSMKMFNGGEVATMLLVFMALVALADRVSAWLRKGLG
;
A
#
# COMPACT_ATOMS: atom_id res chain seq x y z
N MET A 1 16.55 -27.08 -63.48
CA MET A 1 15.57 -26.03 -63.15
C MET A 1 14.68 -26.57 -62.07
N ASN A 2 14.95 -26.20 -60.85
CA ASN A 2 14.23 -26.66 -59.64
C ASN A 2 13.25 -25.54 -59.20
N THR A 3 11.99 -25.67 -59.57
CA THR A 3 10.92 -24.76 -59.18
C THR A 3 10.49 -25.12 -57.76
N SER A 4 11.05 -24.40 -56.79
CA SER A 4 10.58 -24.45 -55.40
C SER A 4 9.15 -23.89 -55.35
N SER A 5 8.16 -24.78 -55.18
CA SER A 5 6.78 -24.43 -54.92
C SER A 5 6.70 -23.71 -53.57
N VAL A 6 6.54 -22.41 -53.59
CA VAL A 6 6.20 -21.61 -52.39
C VAL A 6 4.81 -22.04 -51.93
N ARG A 7 4.75 -22.80 -50.84
CA ARG A 7 3.47 -23.14 -50.19
C ARG A 7 2.86 -21.83 -49.65
N PRO A 8 1.54 -21.57 -49.91
CA PRO A 8 0.88 -20.41 -49.34
C PRO A 8 0.92 -20.52 -47.82
N PRO A 9 1.01 -19.37 -47.10
CA PRO A 9 1.04 -19.37 -45.65
C PRO A 9 -0.20 -20.07 -45.13
N THR A 10 -0.01 -21.18 -44.42
CA THR A 10 -1.09 -21.91 -43.77
C THR A 10 -1.68 -21.00 -42.68
N ARG A 11 -2.98 -20.75 -42.72
CA ARG A 11 -3.71 -20.01 -41.71
C ARG A 11 -3.41 -20.65 -40.37
N ASP A 12 -2.99 -19.80 -39.39
CA ASP A 12 -2.70 -20.25 -38.04
C ASP A 12 -3.92 -20.98 -37.43
N PRO A 13 -3.81 -22.27 -37.06
CA PRO A 13 -4.94 -23.06 -36.57
C PRO A 13 -5.55 -22.48 -35.27
N ALA A 14 -4.80 -21.66 -34.54
CA ALA A 14 -5.28 -20.97 -33.35
C ALA A 14 -6.11 -19.68 -33.63
N TRP A 15 -6.25 -19.28 -34.91
CA TRP A 15 -6.93 -18.03 -35.28
C TRP A 15 -8.42 -18.03 -34.85
N LEU A 16 -9.14 -19.11 -35.08
CA LEU A 16 -10.55 -19.25 -34.67
C LEU A 16 -10.72 -19.17 -33.15
N GLY A 17 -9.82 -19.78 -32.41
CA GLY A 17 -9.83 -19.69 -30.95
C GLY A 17 -9.59 -18.25 -30.44
N ARG A 18 -8.63 -17.55 -31.05
CA ARG A 18 -8.37 -16.14 -30.69
C ARG A 18 -9.57 -15.23 -30.98
N VAL A 19 -10.18 -15.38 -32.14
CA VAL A 19 -11.39 -14.62 -32.52
C VAL A 19 -12.55 -14.95 -31.58
N PHE A 20 -12.77 -16.23 -31.25
CA PHE A 20 -13.83 -16.63 -30.31
C PHE A 20 -13.61 -16.00 -28.92
N TRP A 21 -12.40 -16.11 -28.37
CA TRP A 21 -12.10 -15.52 -27.05
C TRP A 21 -12.15 -14.00 -27.06
N SER A 22 -11.74 -13.34 -28.15
CA SER A 22 -11.88 -11.89 -28.30
C SER A 22 -13.34 -11.45 -28.35
N LEU A 23 -14.19 -12.18 -29.09
CA LEU A 23 -15.63 -11.91 -29.14
C LEU A 23 -16.29 -12.20 -27.78
N ALA A 24 -15.94 -13.30 -27.12
CA ALA A 24 -16.42 -13.63 -25.80
C ALA A 24 -16.04 -12.53 -24.77
N ALA A 25 -14.82 -12.02 -24.83
CA ALA A 25 -14.37 -10.92 -23.98
C ALA A 25 -15.16 -9.63 -24.25
N LEU A 26 -15.42 -9.30 -25.53
CA LEU A 26 -16.24 -8.14 -25.90
C LEU A 26 -17.69 -8.27 -25.43
N VAL A 27 -18.29 -9.46 -25.54
CA VAL A 27 -19.65 -9.74 -25.07
C VAL A 27 -19.73 -9.63 -23.54
N LEU A 28 -18.70 -10.08 -22.80
CA LEU A 28 -18.62 -9.94 -21.35
C LEU A 28 -18.35 -8.49 -20.92
N LEU A 29 -17.58 -7.74 -21.71
CA LEU A 29 -17.28 -6.34 -21.42
C LEU A 29 -18.51 -5.44 -21.51
N TRP A 30 -19.44 -5.75 -22.44
CA TRP A 30 -20.63 -4.95 -22.67
C TRP A 30 -21.52 -4.76 -21.43
N PRO A 31 -21.96 -5.82 -20.73
CA PRO A 31 -22.76 -5.65 -19.52
C PRO A 31 -21.98 -4.95 -18.39
N LEU A 32 -20.65 -5.10 -18.32
CA LEU A 32 -19.82 -4.37 -17.36
C LEU A 32 -19.80 -2.86 -17.66
N LEU A 33 -19.67 -2.47 -18.93
CA LEU A 33 -19.73 -1.07 -19.34
C LEU A 33 -21.12 -0.45 -19.10
N VAL A 34 -22.17 -1.23 -19.31
CA VAL A 34 -23.54 -0.80 -19.02
C VAL A 34 -23.77 -0.66 -17.51
N ALA A 35 -23.31 -1.63 -16.71
CA ALA A 35 -23.45 -1.60 -15.25
C ALA A 35 -22.65 -0.47 -14.58
N THR A 36 -21.53 -0.08 -15.17
CA THR A 36 -20.72 1.05 -14.67
C THR A 36 -21.20 2.41 -15.21
N GLU A 37 -22.24 2.44 -16.04
CA GLU A 37 -22.69 3.65 -16.74
C GLU A 37 -21.56 4.41 -17.46
N PHE A 38 -20.54 3.69 -17.90
CA PHE A 38 -19.37 4.26 -18.54
C PHE A 38 -19.73 4.85 -19.90
N LYS A 39 -19.79 6.18 -19.95
CA LYS A 39 -20.14 6.98 -21.14
C LYS A 39 -18.95 7.83 -21.59
N PRO A 40 -17.96 7.25 -22.30
CA PRO A 40 -16.74 7.96 -22.68
C PRO A 40 -17.01 9.20 -23.56
N TRP A 41 -18.12 9.21 -24.30
CA TRP A 41 -18.50 10.37 -25.12
C TRP A 41 -18.86 11.61 -24.29
N VAL A 42 -19.23 11.45 -23.00
CA VAL A 42 -19.48 12.58 -22.10
C VAL A 42 -18.18 13.39 -21.87
N LEU A 43 -17.03 12.72 -21.85
CA LEU A 43 -15.73 13.40 -21.74
C LEU A 43 -15.41 14.26 -22.97
N LEU A 44 -15.97 13.88 -24.14
CA LEU A 44 -15.78 14.59 -25.41
C LEU A 44 -16.90 15.59 -25.67
N ALA A 45 -17.88 15.70 -24.80
CA ALA A 45 -18.94 16.70 -24.93
C ALA A 45 -18.34 18.11 -24.83
N PRO A 46 -18.82 19.05 -25.66
CA PRO A 46 -18.25 20.41 -25.68
C PRO A 46 -18.24 21.10 -24.31
N GLU A 47 -19.27 20.91 -23.51
CA GLU A 47 -19.37 21.43 -22.14
C GLU A 47 -18.30 20.85 -21.21
N SER A 48 -18.08 19.53 -21.27
CA SER A 48 -17.05 18.83 -20.47
C SER A 48 -15.64 19.27 -20.87
N LEU A 49 -15.39 19.44 -22.17
CA LEU A 49 -14.13 19.93 -22.70
C LEU A 49 -13.87 21.39 -22.29
N GLN A 50 -14.88 22.23 -22.29
CA GLN A 50 -14.77 23.63 -21.89
C GLN A 50 -14.47 23.74 -20.39
N VAL A 51 -15.19 23.01 -19.52
CA VAL A 51 -14.96 23.00 -18.08
C VAL A 51 -13.56 22.44 -17.76
N SER A 52 -13.19 21.32 -18.39
CA SER A 52 -11.85 20.71 -18.21
C SER A 52 -10.75 21.65 -18.71
N GLY A 53 -10.94 22.28 -19.87
CA GLY A 53 -9.98 23.25 -20.41
C GLY A 53 -9.79 24.45 -19.50
N HIS A 54 -10.88 25.00 -18.94
CA HIS A 54 -10.83 26.11 -18.00
C HIS A 54 -10.11 25.70 -16.70
N PHE A 55 -10.44 24.52 -16.16
CA PHE A 55 -9.78 24.00 -14.94
C PHE A 55 -8.29 23.75 -15.15
N ILE A 56 -7.91 23.08 -16.24
CA ILE A 56 -6.48 22.86 -16.56
C ILE A 56 -5.77 24.19 -16.84
N GLY A 57 -6.43 25.12 -17.53
CA GLY A 57 -5.90 26.47 -17.76
C GLY A 57 -5.65 27.26 -16.48
N SER A 58 -6.46 27.03 -15.43
CA SER A 58 -6.28 27.66 -14.12
C SER A 58 -5.04 27.17 -13.36
N PHE A 59 -4.40 26.07 -13.78
CA PHE A 59 -3.15 25.57 -13.18
C PHE A 59 -1.96 26.51 -13.44
N TRP A 60 -2.07 27.40 -14.39
CA TRP A 60 -1.06 28.38 -14.71
C TRP A 60 -1.63 29.81 -14.55
N PRO A 61 -0.91 30.73 -13.84
CA PRO A 61 0.43 30.57 -13.24
C PRO A 61 0.43 29.77 -11.93
N LEU A 62 1.57 29.13 -11.64
CA LEU A 62 1.81 28.43 -10.38
C LEU A 62 1.80 29.43 -9.21
N ALA A 63 1.16 29.06 -8.10
CA ALA A 63 1.22 29.85 -6.89
C ALA A 63 2.62 29.76 -6.24
N HIS A 64 3.26 30.92 -5.99
CA HIS A 64 4.62 31.01 -5.46
C HIS A 64 4.77 32.08 -4.36
N GLY A 65 3.66 32.53 -3.76
CA GLY A 65 3.71 33.46 -2.62
C GLY A 65 4.48 32.88 -1.44
N GLY A 66 5.30 33.67 -0.78
CA GLY A 66 6.15 33.21 0.32
C GLY A 66 5.37 32.58 1.46
N GLU A 67 4.25 33.17 1.87
CA GLU A 67 3.38 32.64 2.92
C GLU A 67 2.74 31.31 2.49
N PHE A 68 2.31 31.22 1.22
CA PHE A 68 1.76 29.98 0.65
C PHE A 68 2.79 28.85 0.64
N LEU A 69 4.01 29.13 0.18
CA LEU A 69 5.08 28.10 0.17
C LEU A 69 5.48 27.67 1.58
N ALA A 70 5.50 28.58 2.55
CA ALA A 70 5.73 28.24 3.95
C ALA A 70 4.62 27.34 4.51
N MET A 71 3.37 27.59 4.16
CA MET A 71 2.23 26.73 4.49
C MET A 71 2.39 25.37 3.85
N VAL A 72 2.69 25.28 2.55
CA VAL A 72 2.89 24.02 1.83
C VAL A 72 4.02 23.20 2.47
N ALA A 73 5.16 23.83 2.81
CA ALA A 73 6.27 23.16 3.47
C ALA A 73 5.86 22.57 4.84
N ARG A 74 5.13 23.34 5.64
CA ARG A 74 4.63 22.89 6.94
C ARG A 74 3.65 21.71 6.80
N GLU A 75 2.71 21.77 5.86
CA GLU A 75 1.74 20.71 5.65
C GLU A 75 2.38 19.46 5.01
N THR A 76 3.41 19.64 4.18
CA THR A 76 4.24 18.52 3.69
C THR A 76 4.95 17.83 4.85
N TRP A 77 5.55 18.60 5.78
CA TRP A 77 6.15 18.03 7.00
C TRP A 77 5.14 17.27 7.85
N ARG A 78 3.92 17.81 8.04
CA ARG A 78 2.83 17.12 8.74
C ARG A 78 2.46 15.80 8.07
N THR A 79 2.42 15.77 6.76
CA THR A 79 2.15 14.55 5.97
C THR A 79 3.20 13.47 6.24
N VAL A 80 4.49 13.83 6.20
CA VAL A 80 5.59 12.91 6.51
C VAL A 80 5.56 12.46 7.97
N ALA A 81 5.31 13.38 8.89
CA ALA A 81 5.19 13.08 10.32
C ALA A 81 4.03 12.11 10.60
N MET A 82 2.87 12.32 9.97
CA MET A 82 1.71 11.43 10.08
C MET A 82 2.00 10.02 9.57
N ALA A 83 2.63 9.91 8.40
CA ALA A 83 3.03 8.63 7.83
C ALA A 83 4.04 7.90 8.74
N THR A 84 5.05 8.60 9.24
CA THR A 84 6.10 8.03 10.09
C THR A 84 5.55 7.62 11.47
N ALA A 85 4.74 8.48 12.10
CA ALA A 85 4.10 8.16 13.38
C ALA A 85 3.13 6.97 13.23
N GLY A 86 2.31 6.96 12.18
CA GLY A 86 1.40 5.85 11.88
C GLY A 86 2.15 4.54 11.66
N MET A 87 3.25 4.59 10.91
CA MET A 87 4.09 3.42 10.66
C MET A 87 4.79 2.91 11.93
N THR A 88 5.24 3.83 12.80
CA THR A 88 5.85 3.46 14.09
C THR A 88 4.83 2.73 14.98
N LEU A 89 3.61 3.27 15.09
CA LEU A 89 2.53 2.59 15.82
C LEU A 89 2.14 1.26 15.17
N ALA A 90 2.13 1.20 13.83
CA ALA A 90 1.90 -0.04 13.10
C ALA A 90 2.92 -1.12 13.46
N LEU A 91 4.21 -0.77 13.59
CA LEU A 91 5.27 -1.68 14.03
C LEU A 91 5.06 -2.15 15.47
N ILE A 92 4.70 -1.24 16.38
CA ILE A 92 4.41 -1.57 17.79
C ILE A 92 3.27 -2.58 17.90
N VAL A 93 2.25 -2.48 17.04
CA VAL A 93 1.13 -3.43 16.99
C VAL A 93 1.52 -4.72 16.26
N ALA A 94 2.22 -4.61 15.13
CA ALA A 94 2.56 -5.74 14.26
C ALA A 94 3.54 -6.72 14.92
N LEU A 95 4.58 -6.24 15.60
CA LEU A 95 5.63 -7.11 16.15
C LEU A 95 5.08 -8.15 17.14
N PRO A 96 4.33 -7.80 18.20
CA PRO A 96 3.79 -8.79 19.11
C PRO A 96 2.79 -9.74 18.43
N LEU A 97 1.94 -9.22 17.54
CA LEU A 97 0.99 -10.06 16.80
C LEU A 97 1.70 -11.03 15.85
N THR A 98 2.80 -10.61 15.23
CA THR A 98 3.66 -11.50 14.41
C THR A 98 4.22 -12.63 15.25
N LEU A 99 4.85 -12.32 16.41
CA LEU A 99 5.41 -13.34 17.28
C LEU A 99 4.37 -14.35 17.76
N MET A 100 3.15 -13.90 18.05
CA MET A 100 2.05 -14.77 18.42
C MET A 100 1.50 -15.60 17.26
N SER A 101 1.55 -15.09 16.03
CA SER A 101 1.02 -15.75 14.82
C SER A 101 1.99 -16.73 14.18
N THR A 102 3.31 -16.61 14.44
CA THR A 102 4.37 -17.40 13.79
C THR A 102 4.42 -18.84 14.32
N ARG A 103 4.36 -19.81 13.40
CA ARG A 103 4.38 -21.24 13.73
C ARG A 103 5.77 -21.75 14.15
N VAL A 104 6.82 -21.22 13.53
CA VAL A 104 8.21 -21.66 13.74
C VAL A 104 8.62 -21.54 15.22
N LEU A 105 8.10 -20.55 15.93
CA LEU A 105 8.38 -20.34 17.36
C LEU A 105 7.50 -21.21 18.30
N SER A 106 6.73 -22.17 17.79
CA SER A 106 5.87 -23.02 18.61
C SER A 106 6.58 -24.25 19.10
N ILE A 107 6.86 -24.32 20.39
CA ILE A 107 7.48 -25.50 21.04
C ILE A 107 6.60 -26.76 20.86
N SER A 108 5.26 -26.61 20.92
CA SER A 108 4.35 -27.74 20.73
C SER A 108 4.37 -28.33 19.32
N ALA A 109 4.88 -27.56 18.32
CA ALA A 109 5.00 -28.05 16.95
C ALA A 109 6.30 -28.87 16.72
N LEU A 110 7.26 -28.85 17.65
CA LEU A 110 8.50 -29.63 17.57
C LEU A 110 8.29 -31.12 17.84
N ALA A 111 7.31 -31.44 18.67
CA ALA A 111 7.03 -32.82 19.11
C ALA A 111 5.93 -33.52 18.28
N GLY A 112 5.38 -32.85 17.28
CA GLY A 112 4.26 -33.38 16.47
C GLY A 112 3.18 -32.35 16.17
N PRO A 113 1.91 -32.77 15.99
CA PRO A 113 0.81 -31.84 15.75
C PRO A 113 0.64 -30.88 16.93
N MET A 114 0.45 -29.59 16.61
CA MET A 114 0.33 -28.53 17.61
C MET A 114 -0.82 -28.76 18.58
N ALA A 115 -0.61 -28.48 19.87
CA ALA A 115 -1.66 -28.51 20.87
C ALA A 115 -2.82 -27.57 20.51
N ARG A 116 -4.07 -27.95 20.85
CA ARG A 116 -5.28 -27.21 20.45
C ARG A 116 -5.30 -25.76 20.92
N GLY A 117 -4.87 -25.47 22.15
CA GLY A 117 -4.86 -24.10 22.69
C GLY A 117 -3.96 -23.14 21.91
N PRO A 118 -2.63 -23.41 21.74
CA PRO A 118 -1.74 -22.61 20.91
C PRO A 118 -2.18 -22.50 19.43
N PHE A 119 -2.82 -23.53 18.89
CA PHE A 119 -3.37 -23.51 17.54
C PHE A 119 -4.48 -22.46 17.40
N TRP A 120 -5.50 -22.51 18.30
CA TRP A 120 -6.61 -21.57 18.23
C TRP A 120 -6.18 -20.12 18.49
N LEU A 121 -5.30 -19.88 19.47
CA LEU A 121 -4.74 -18.56 19.73
C LEU A 121 -4.07 -17.99 18.49
N ARG A 122 -3.21 -18.78 17.84
CA ARG A 122 -2.55 -18.36 16.60
C ARG A 122 -3.54 -18.08 15.50
N GLN A 123 -4.53 -18.95 15.33
CA GLN A 123 -5.52 -18.79 14.28
C GLN A 123 -6.36 -17.52 14.49
N SER A 124 -6.74 -17.22 15.73
CA SER A 124 -7.46 -15.99 16.07
C SER A 124 -6.62 -14.73 15.76
N VAL A 125 -5.33 -14.73 16.11
CA VAL A 125 -4.41 -13.63 15.78
C VAL A 125 -4.27 -13.48 14.26
N ARG A 126 -4.15 -14.57 13.51
CA ARG A 126 -4.10 -14.52 12.04
C ARG A 126 -5.37 -13.94 11.45
N TRP A 127 -6.54 -14.33 11.95
CA TRP A 127 -7.81 -13.75 11.53
C TRP A 127 -7.90 -12.26 11.87
N LEU A 128 -7.45 -11.86 13.07
CA LEU A 128 -7.38 -10.44 13.43
C LEU A 128 -6.53 -9.64 12.46
N LEU A 129 -5.33 -10.13 12.11
CA LEU A 129 -4.46 -9.48 11.12
C LEU A 129 -5.10 -9.39 9.73
N VAL A 130 -5.85 -10.42 9.32
CA VAL A 130 -6.60 -10.41 8.05
C VAL A 130 -7.69 -9.35 8.09
N VAL A 131 -8.47 -9.26 9.16
CA VAL A 131 -9.54 -8.25 9.32
C VAL A 131 -8.96 -6.84 9.29
N LEU A 132 -7.90 -6.57 10.06
CA LEU A 132 -7.26 -5.25 10.12
C LEU A 132 -6.78 -4.77 8.74
N ARG A 133 -6.17 -5.64 7.95
CA ARG A 133 -5.66 -5.30 6.61
C ARG A 133 -6.73 -5.29 5.52
N SER A 134 -7.88 -5.94 5.73
CA SER A 134 -8.95 -6.02 4.73
C SER A 134 -9.74 -4.73 4.61
N ILE A 135 -9.72 -3.90 5.64
CA ILE A 135 -10.38 -2.60 5.64
C ILE A 135 -9.37 -1.55 5.16
N PRO A 136 -9.65 -0.85 4.03
CA PRO A 136 -8.78 0.21 3.54
C PRO A 136 -8.55 1.31 4.60
N GLU A 137 -7.34 1.87 4.63
CA GLU A 137 -6.97 2.94 5.57
C GLU A 137 -7.91 4.16 5.49
N LEU A 138 -8.47 4.44 4.31
CA LEU A 138 -9.43 5.52 4.11
C LEU A 138 -10.71 5.31 4.95
N VAL A 139 -11.20 4.08 5.01
CA VAL A 139 -12.39 3.73 5.81
C VAL A 139 -12.09 3.89 7.29
N TRP A 140 -10.93 3.42 7.75
CA TRP A 140 -10.49 3.65 9.13
C TRP A 140 -10.37 5.14 9.45
N ALA A 141 -9.82 5.94 8.54
CA ALA A 141 -9.70 7.39 8.74
C ALA A 141 -11.08 8.05 8.89
N LEU A 142 -12.07 7.68 8.06
CA LEU A 142 -13.43 8.18 8.20
C LEU A 142 -14.06 7.84 9.56
N VAL A 143 -13.84 6.63 10.06
CA VAL A 143 -14.28 6.23 11.40
C VAL A 143 -13.58 7.05 12.45
N PHE A 144 -12.25 7.18 12.40
CA PHE A 144 -11.50 7.94 13.42
C PHE A 144 -11.78 9.44 13.38
N VAL A 145 -11.98 10.04 12.22
CA VAL A 145 -12.41 11.44 12.12
C VAL A 145 -13.73 11.66 12.85
N ARG A 146 -14.63 10.68 12.85
CA ARG A 146 -15.89 10.76 13.62
C ARG A 146 -15.71 10.60 15.14
N VAL A 147 -14.70 9.83 15.57
CA VAL A 147 -14.45 9.52 16.98
C VAL A 147 -13.52 10.54 17.64
N VAL A 148 -12.41 10.86 16.98
CA VAL A 148 -11.32 11.70 17.54
C VAL A 148 -11.39 13.14 17.04
N GLY A 149 -12.15 13.38 15.94
CA GLY A 149 -12.24 14.68 15.27
C GLY A 149 -11.29 14.79 14.08
N LEU A 150 -11.41 15.93 13.36
CA LEU A 150 -10.54 16.26 12.24
C LEU A 150 -9.09 16.47 12.71
N GLY A 151 -8.13 15.98 11.95
CA GLY A 151 -6.73 16.24 12.21
C GLY A 151 -5.81 15.02 12.07
N PRO A 152 -4.49 15.21 12.23
CA PRO A 152 -3.48 14.17 11.96
C PRO A 152 -3.64 12.91 12.81
N THR A 153 -4.21 13.00 13.99
CA THR A 153 -4.42 11.85 14.90
C THR A 153 -5.27 10.77 14.25
N ALA A 154 -6.35 11.15 13.55
CA ALA A 154 -7.21 10.21 12.83
C ALA A 154 -6.44 9.47 11.74
N GLY A 155 -5.60 10.20 10.98
CA GLY A 155 -4.75 9.61 9.94
C GLY A 155 -3.69 8.66 10.50
N VAL A 156 -3.02 9.05 11.58
CA VAL A 156 -2.04 8.21 12.29
C VAL A 156 -2.66 6.89 12.75
N LEU A 157 -3.84 6.94 13.38
CA LEU A 157 -4.54 5.73 13.84
C LEU A 157 -5.00 4.85 12.68
N ALA A 158 -5.48 5.43 11.60
CA ALA A 158 -5.89 4.69 10.41
C ALA A 158 -4.72 3.94 9.77
N ILE A 159 -3.57 4.62 9.59
CA ILE A 159 -2.34 4.00 9.10
C ILE A 159 -1.90 2.90 10.08
N ALA A 160 -1.88 3.19 11.39
CA ALA A 160 -1.43 2.25 12.41
C ALA A 160 -2.19 0.91 12.37
N LEU A 161 -3.52 0.95 12.25
CA LEU A 161 -4.33 -0.27 12.21
C LEU A 161 -4.16 -1.05 10.90
N THR A 162 -4.30 -0.38 9.76
CA THR A 162 -4.22 -1.04 8.45
C THR A 162 -2.82 -1.61 8.22
N TYR A 163 -1.79 -0.78 8.44
CA TYR A 163 -0.40 -1.21 8.23
C TYR A 163 0.08 -2.17 9.33
N GLY A 164 -0.44 -2.05 10.56
CA GLY A 164 -0.23 -3.05 11.60
C GLY A 164 -0.71 -4.44 11.20
N GLY A 165 -1.90 -4.52 10.61
CA GLY A 165 -2.43 -5.75 10.04
C GLY A 165 -1.61 -6.28 8.86
N MET A 166 -1.20 -5.39 7.95
CA MET A 166 -0.38 -5.74 6.78
C MET A 166 1.02 -6.23 7.19
N LEU A 167 1.71 -5.47 8.04
CA LEU A 167 3.05 -5.81 8.53
C LEU A 167 3.01 -7.13 9.31
N GLY A 168 2.08 -7.26 10.26
CA GLY A 168 1.98 -8.46 11.08
C GLY A 168 1.74 -9.72 10.27
N LYS A 169 0.90 -9.65 9.24
CA LYS A 169 0.64 -10.79 8.34
C LYS A 169 1.86 -11.13 7.49
N VAL A 170 2.46 -10.15 6.81
CA VAL A 170 3.59 -10.38 5.90
C VAL A 170 4.86 -10.75 6.67
N TYR A 171 5.10 -10.15 7.84
CA TYR A 171 6.21 -10.56 8.69
C TYR A 171 6.08 -12.03 9.12
N GLY A 172 4.87 -12.47 9.48
CA GLY A 172 4.62 -13.88 9.77
C GLY A 172 4.96 -14.78 8.58
N GLU A 173 4.63 -14.38 7.37
CA GLU A 173 4.94 -15.11 6.13
C GLU A 173 6.44 -15.14 5.85
N ILE A 174 7.13 -14.01 5.96
CA ILE A 174 8.59 -13.92 5.80
C ILE A 174 9.30 -14.84 6.80
N LEU A 175 8.90 -14.79 8.08
CA LEU A 175 9.50 -15.62 9.13
C LEU A 175 9.19 -17.13 8.97
N GLU A 176 8.13 -17.50 8.27
CA GLU A 176 7.74 -18.89 8.01
C GLU A 176 8.28 -19.44 6.67
N SER A 177 8.67 -18.58 5.73
CA SER A 177 9.15 -18.96 4.38
C SER A 177 10.67 -19.16 4.30
N GLY A 178 11.44 -18.56 5.22
CA GLY A 178 12.89 -18.65 5.24
C GLY A 178 13.43 -19.95 5.83
N GLU A 179 14.76 -20.04 5.91
CA GLU A 179 15.45 -21.16 6.56
C GLU A 179 15.18 -21.15 8.08
N THR A 180 14.55 -22.20 8.57
CA THR A 180 14.12 -22.30 9.97
C THR A 180 14.99 -23.27 10.81
N ASP A 181 15.96 -23.93 10.18
CA ASP A 181 16.76 -25.00 10.83
C ASP A 181 17.53 -24.50 12.04
N ALA A 182 18.20 -23.33 11.94
CA ALA A 182 18.90 -22.73 13.05
C ALA A 182 17.99 -22.46 14.24
N THR A 183 16.78 -21.93 13.99
CA THR A 183 15.77 -21.64 15.00
C THR A 183 15.22 -22.91 15.64
N GLN A 184 14.95 -23.94 14.85
CA GLN A 184 14.48 -25.22 15.37
C GLN A 184 15.54 -25.92 16.22
N ASN A 185 16.81 -25.85 15.80
CA ASN A 185 17.92 -26.41 16.57
C ASN A 185 18.09 -25.71 17.93
N LEU A 186 17.98 -24.37 17.95
CA LEU A 186 17.97 -23.63 19.22
C LEU A 186 16.83 -24.06 20.14
N LEU A 187 15.60 -24.19 19.62
CA LEU A 187 14.44 -24.61 20.38
C LEU A 187 14.59 -26.07 20.91
N ARG A 188 15.11 -26.99 20.08
CA ARG A 188 15.38 -28.38 20.47
C ARG A 188 16.43 -28.49 21.57
N ASN A 189 17.39 -27.58 21.60
CA ASN A 189 18.42 -27.49 22.65
C ASN A 189 17.95 -26.73 23.91
N GLY A 190 16.65 -26.42 24.01
CA GLY A 190 16.05 -25.82 25.20
C GLY A 190 16.10 -24.29 25.26
N ALA A 191 16.47 -23.61 24.17
CA ALA A 191 16.41 -22.16 24.13
C ALA A 191 14.95 -21.66 24.22
N GLY A 192 14.75 -20.53 24.90
CA GLY A 192 13.46 -19.87 24.97
C GLY A 192 13.03 -19.32 23.61
N ARG A 193 11.70 -19.14 23.41
CA ARG A 193 11.13 -18.63 22.15
C ARG A 193 11.72 -17.30 21.71
N LEU A 194 11.92 -16.36 22.64
CA LEU A 194 12.52 -15.06 22.34
C LEU A 194 13.99 -15.20 21.95
N GLN A 195 14.74 -16.07 22.60
CA GLN A 195 16.12 -16.35 22.24
C GLN A 195 16.21 -16.96 20.83
N ALA A 196 15.39 -17.94 20.52
CA ALA A 196 15.30 -18.53 19.18
C ALA A 196 14.91 -17.51 18.11
N PHE A 197 14.03 -16.56 18.45
CA PHE A 197 13.66 -15.46 17.57
C PHE A 197 14.86 -14.53 17.31
N PHE A 198 15.49 -13.99 18.36
CA PHE A 198 16.53 -12.98 18.21
C PHE A 198 17.85 -13.54 17.66
N TYR A 199 18.22 -14.78 17.97
CA TYR A 199 19.48 -15.39 17.55
C TYR A 199 19.37 -16.29 16.31
N GLY A 200 18.18 -16.78 15.98
CA GLY A 200 17.96 -17.64 14.82
C GLY A 200 17.16 -16.95 13.72
N LEU A 201 15.91 -16.64 14.01
CA LEU A 201 14.93 -16.24 12.99
C LEU A 201 15.13 -14.79 12.51
N LEU A 202 15.33 -13.87 13.44
CA LEU A 202 15.47 -12.45 13.12
C LEU A 202 16.73 -12.16 12.25
N PRO A 203 17.93 -12.67 12.57
CA PRO A 203 19.09 -12.43 11.72
C PRO A 203 18.94 -12.99 10.30
N ALA A 204 18.33 -14.18 10.16
CA ALA A 204 18.09 -14.81 8.88
C ALA A 204 17.10 -14.01 7.99
N SER A 205 16.13 -13.34 8.60
CA SER A 205 15.05 -12.63 7.88
C SER A 205 15.18 -11.10 7.93
N ALA A 206 16.21 -10.55 8.58
CA ALA A 206 16.31 -9.12 8.88
C ALA A 206 16.30 -8.24 7.62
N ALA A 207 17.03 -8.63 6.58
CA ALA A 207 17.10 -7.89 5.33
C ALA A 207 15.73 -7.77 4.66
N GLU A 208 14.98 -8.87 4.61
CA GLU A 208 13.65 -8.92 4.00
C GLU A 208 12.62 -8.15 4.82
N LEU A 209 12.60 -8.33 6.15
CA LEU A 209 11.74 -7.58 7.06
C LEU A 209 11.96 -6.08 6.96
N THR A 210 13.24 -5.65 6.94
CA THR A 210 13.59 -4.23 6.84
C THR A 210 13.24 -3.67 5.47
N SER A 211 13.53 -4.41 4.41
CA SER A 211 13.17 -4.02 3.03
C SER A 211 11.65 -3.81 2.89
N TYR A 212 10.86 -4.73 3.43
CA TYR A 212 9.41 -4.61 3.42
C TYR A 212 8.90 -3.44 4.27
N THR A 213 9.50 -3.21 5.43
CA THR A 213 9.17 -2.08 6.31
C THR A 213 9.38 -0.73 5.60
N VAL A 214 10.55 -0.56 4.98
CA VAL A 214 10.90 0.65 4.24
C VAL A 214 9.96 0.88 3.06
N TYR A 215 9.64 -0.18 2.31
CA TYR A 215 8.65 -0.13 1.24
C TYR A 215 7.27 0.30 1.75
N ARG A 216 6.82 -0.23 2.89
CA ARG A 216 5.53 0.15 3.49
C ARG A 216 5.53 1.57 4.02
N TRP A 217 6.64 2.07 4.55
CA TRP A 217 6.78 3.47 4.95
C TRP A 217 6.62 4.43 3.75
N GLU A 218 7.25 4.11 2.62
CA GLU A 218 7.07 4.84 1.36
C GLU A 218 5.59 4.86 0.92
N CYS A 219 4.90 3.71 0.98
CA CYS A 219 3.47 3.63 0.71
C CYS A 219 2.64 4.50 1.70
N ALA A 220 3.00 4.51 2.99
CA ALA A 220 2.32 5.29 4.01
C ALA A 220 2.39 6.80 3.75
N ILE A 221 3.48 7.31 3.17
CA ILE A 221 3.58 8.72 2.76
C ILE A 221 2.52 9.05 1.69
N ARG A 222 2.33 8.18 0.72
CA ARG A 222 1.28 8.35 -0.32
C ARG A 222 -0.11 8.27 0.28
N SER A 223 -0.36 7.27 1.12
CA SER A 223 -1.64 7.13 1.83
C SER A 223 -1.94 8.33 2.72
N SER A 224 -0.95 8.92 3.40
CA SER A 224 -1.18 10.07 4.29
C SER A 224 -1.71 11.30 3.56
N VAL A 225 -1.31 11.52 2.30
CA VAL A 225 -1.90 12.58 1.45
C VAL A 225 -3.36 12.26 1.13
N VAL A 226 -3.66 11.02 0.75
CA VAL A 226 -5.03 10.59 0.46
C VAL A 226 -5.94 10.74 1.70
N LEU A 227 -5.45 10.41 2.87
CA LEU A 227 -6.18 10.59 4.13
C LEU A 227 -6.47 12.06 4.44
N GLY A 228 -5.65 12.98 3.95
CA GLY A 228 -5.88 14.41 4.03
C GLY A 228 -7.21 14.85 3.41
N PHE A 229 -7.63 14.25 2.28
CA PHE A 229 -8.91 14.55 1.63
C PHE A 229 -10.14 14.21 2.48
N VAL A 230 -10.00 13.35 3.46
CA VAL A 230 -11.07 13.01 4.41
C VAL A 230 -10.93 13.68 5.76
N GLY A 231 -10.05 14.70 5.86
CA GLY A 231 -9.91 15.54 7.04
C GLY A 231 -8.83 15.10 8.02
N ALA A 232 -7.91 14.21 7.63
CA ALA A 232 -6.76 13.85 8.45
C ALA A 232 -5.64 14.89 8.49
N GLY A 233 -5.79 16.03 7.82
CA GLY A 233 -4.77 17.08 7.81
C GLY A 233 -3.69 16.90 6.74
N GLY A 234 -2.64 17.70 6.84
CA GLY A 234 -1.50 17.65 5.93
C GLY A 234 -1.76 18.24 4.55
N LEU A 235 -0.84 17.94 3.63
CA LEU A 235 -0.85 18.49 2.27
C LEU A 235 -2.14 18.15 1.50
N GLY A 236 -2.68 16.93 1.69
CA GLY A 236 -3.91 16.49 1.03
C GLY A 236 -5.13 17.32 1.41
N GLN A 237 -5.27 17.72 2.66
CA GLN A 237 -6.38 18.58 3.09
C GLN A 237 -6.29 19.97 2.47
N GLN A 238 -5.11 20.56 2.37
CA GLN A 238 -4.93 21.87 1.73
C GLN A 238 -5.22 21.78 0.23
N MET A 239 -4.80 20.68 -0.39
CA MET A 239 -5.10 20.44 -1.81
C MET A 239 -6.61 20.33 -2.05
N ASP A 240 -7.35 19.63 -1.18
CA ASP A 240 -8.83 19.55 -1.23
C ASP A 240 -9.48 20.93 -1.04
N ASN A 241 -9.00 21.73 -0.09
CA ASN A 241 -9.50 23.07 0.14
C ASN A 241 -9.30 23.97 -1.08
N SER A 242 -8.10 23.97 -1.68
CA SER A 242 -7.81 24.77 -2.87
C SER A 242 -8.58 24.29 -4.11
N MET A 243 -8.84 22.97 -4.23
CA MET A 243 -9.72 22.43 -5.27
C MET A 243 -11.17 22.94 -5.13
N LYS A 244 -11.70 22.94 -3.91
CA LYS A 244 -13.06 23.45 -3.63
C LYS A 244 -13.20 24.94 -3.88
N MET A 245 -12.09 25.70 -3.74
CA MET A 245 -12.03 27.15 -4.04
C MET A 245 -11.70 27.45 -5.49
N PHE A 246 -11.53 26.44 -6.35
CA PHE A 246 -11.12 26.57 -7.75
C PHE A 246 -9.77 27.29 -7.95
N ASN A 247 -8.89 27.25 -6.96
CA ASN A 247 -7.54 27.83 -7.00
C ASN A 247 -6.56 26.88 -7.69
N GLY A 248 -6.66 26.73 -9.02
CA GLY A 248 -5.88 25.78 -9.79
C GLY A 248 -4.36 25.96 -9.66
N GLY A 249 -3.85 27.21 -9.58
CA GLY A 249 -2.42 27.48 -9.40
C GLY A 249 -1.85 26.96 -8.08
N GLU A 250 -2.63 27.02 -6.99
CA GLU A 250 -2.25 26.43 -5.70
C GLU A 250 -2.25 24.89 -5.76
N VAL A 251 -3.29 24.32 -6.38
CA VAL A 251 -3.40 22.87 -6.57
C VAL A 251 -2.21 22.35 -7.39
N ALA A 252 -1.86 23.02 -8.48
CA ALA A 252 -0.73 22.65 -9.33
C ALA A 252 0.59 22.67 -8.55
N THR A 253 0.84 23.73 -7.76
CA THR A 253 2.05 23.81 -6.93
C THR A 253 2.10 22.70 -5.89
N MET A 254 1.00 22.46 -5.16
CA MET A 254 0.93 21.37 -4.17
C MET A 254 1.07 19.99 -4.80
N LEU A 255 0.54 19.76 -6.01
CA LEU A 255 0.73 18.53 -6.76
C LEU A 255 2.19 18.30 -7.13
N LEU A 256 2.90 19.33 -7.59
CA LEU A 256 4.33 19.25 -7.89
C LEU A 256 5.14 18.93 -6.61
N VAL A 257 4.82 19.58 -5.49
CA VAL A 257 5.46 19.30 -4.20
C VAL A 257 5.18 17.85 -3.76
N PHE A 258 3.97 17.36 -3.94
CA PHE A 258 3.62 15.97 -3.66
C PHE A 258 4.41 14.99 -4.54
N MET A 259 4.52 15.24 -5.84
CA MET A 259 5.32 14.41 -6.74
C MET A 259 6.80 14.41 -6.33
N ALA A 260 7.34 15.57 -5.96
CA ALA A 260 8.71 15.67 -5.45
C ALA A 260 8.90 14.92 -4.13
N LEU A 261 7.93 15.02 -3.21
CA LEU A 261 7.93 14.27 -1.95
C LEU A 261 7.94 12.75 -2.18
N VAL A 262 7.09 12.23 -3.06
CA VAL A 262 7.05 10.81 -3.40
C VAL A 262 8.36 10.37 -4.03
N ALA A 263 8.89 11.13 -5.01
CA ALA A 263 10.16 10.82 -5.63
C ALA A 263 11.33 10.83 -4.64
N LEU A 264 11.30 11.72 -3.64
CA LEU A 264 12.28 11.74 -2.55
C LEU A 264 12.13 10.51 -1.65
N ALA A 265 10.91 10.16 -1.25
CA ALA A 265 10.63 8.98 -0.45
C ALA A 265 11.09 7.69 -1.15
N ASP A 266 10.83 7.55 -2.46
CA ASP A 266 11.29 6.43 -3.28
C ASP A 266 12.83 6.34 -3.30
N ARG A 267 13.52 7.47 -3.46
CA ARG A 267 15.00 7.50 -3.43
C ARG A 267 15.57 7.12 -2.07
N VAL A 268 15.01 7.66 -0.99
CA VAL A 268 15.40 7.31 0.38
C VAL A 268 15.16 5.83 0.64
N SER A 269 14.00 5.31 0.25
CA SER A 269 13.63 3.90 0.34
C SER A 269 14.62 3.00 -0.43
N ALA A 270 14.95 3.37 -1.66
CA ALA A 270 15.91 2.63 -2.49
C ALA A 270 17.34 2.66 -1.91
N TRP A 271 17.76 3.79 -1.36
CA TRP A 271 19.08 3.93 -0.70
C TRP A 271 19.17 3.07 0.55
N LEU A 272 18.14 3.09 1.42
CA LEU A 272 18.09 2.26 2.62
C LEU A 272 18.13 0.76 2.29
N ARG A 273 17.42 0.34 1.24
CA ARG A 273 17.41 -1.08 0.81
C ARG A 273 18.74 -1.52 0.22
N LYS A 274 19.48 -0.66 -0.49
CA LYS A 274 20.82 -0.98 -1.00
C LYS A 274 21.84 -1.19 0.10
N GLY A 275 21.68 -0.58 1.26
CA GLY A 275 22.56 -0.78 2.41
C GLY A 275 22.31 -2.07 3.18
N LEU A 276 21.27 -2.83 2.83
CA LEU A 276 20.87 -4.07 3.50
C LEU A 276 21.23 -5.36 2.73
N GLY A 277 21.64 -5.25 1.49
CA GLY A 277 22.12 -6.34 0.63
C GLY A 277 23.54 -6.10 0.21
#